data_2dc029191a66f22c380afa55bc4724ba
#
_entry.id   2dc029191a66f22c380afa55bc4724ba
#
_cell.length_a   1.000
_cell.length_b   1.000
_cell.length_c   1.000
_cell.angle_alpha   90.00
_cell.angle_beta   90.00
_cell.angle_gamma   90.00
#
_symmetry.space_group_name_H-M   'P 1'
#
loop_
_entity.id
_entity.type
_entity.pdbx_description
1 polymer ?
#
loop_
_entity_poly.entity_id
_entity_poly.type
_entity_poly.pdbx_seq_one_letter_code
_entity_poly.pdbx_strand_id
1 'polypeptide(L)'
;GVEIFHISGITAALSKTWQSMTVALVKAAKQAGCQVSFDINYRGKLWSQKEASVALKAILPFVDICSAGVLDARYLLEIPEPEEELEDALTWYYRKMQERYPNIQVFYSTKRQVHSATDNELIGTLWYKGAYYTSKCHRLQPIVDRVGAGDAFAGGVLHGILAAYDPQTCIDF
;
A
#
# COMPACT_ATOMS: atom_id res chain seq x y z
N GLY A 1 5.05 -23.02 -7.56
CA GLY A 1 5.85 -22.18 -6.65
C GLY A 1 4.99 -21.07 -6.06
N VAL A 2 5.53 -20.27 -5.16
CA VAL A 2 4.88 -19.05 -4.65
C VAL A 2 5.15 -17.93 -5.66
N GLU A 3 4.10 -17.25 -6.11
CA GLU A 3 4.22 -16.15 -7.08
C GLU A 3 4.33 -14.80 -6.37
N ILE A 4 3.50 -14.58 -5.32
CA ILE A 4 3.56 -13.35 -4.51
C ILE A 4 3.83 -13.72 -3.06
N PHE A 5 4.81 -13.05 -2.45
CA PHE A 5 5.04 -13.03 -1.02
C PHE A 5 4.50 -11.71 -0.45
N HIS A 6 3.48 -11.79 0.40
CA HIS A 6 2.87 -10.62 1.03
C HIS A 6 3.23 -10.52 2.51
N ILE A 7 3.59 -9.31 2.98
CA ILE A 7 3.89 -9.02 4.38
C ILE A 7 3.48 -7.60 4.76
N SER A 8 3.03 -7.42 6.00
CA SER A 8 2.59 -6.12 6.51
C SER A 8 3.67 -5.44 7.36
N GLY A 9 3.69 -4.11 7.33
CA GLY A 9 4.50 -3.27 8.19
C GLY A 9 4.21 -3.44 9.68
N ILE A 10 3.02 -3.94 10.05
CA ILE A 10 2.73 -4.33 11.45
C ILE A 10 3.73 -5.39 11.92
N THR A 11 4.07 -6.37 11.08
CA THR A 11 5.07 -7.40 11.42
C THR A 11 6.41 -6.78 11.75
N ALA A 12 6.89 -5.85 10.93
CA ALA A 12 8.14 -5.13 11.19
C ALA A 12 8.07 -4.27 12.46
N ALA A 13 6.89 -3.76 12.82
CA ALA A 13 6.67 -2.89 13.97
C ALA A 13 6.74 -3.61 15.34
N LEU A 14 6.64 -4.95 15.35
CA LEU A 14 6.55 -5.72 16.61
C LEU A 14 7.83 -5.65 17.45
N SER A 15 9.01 -5.58 16.82
CA SER A 15 10.29 -5.44 17.51
C SER A 15 11.44 -5.18 16.53
N LYS A 16 12.63 -4.82 17.04
CA LYS A 16 13.86 -4.70 16.24
C LYS A 16 14.25 -6.02 15.56
N THR A 17 14.02 -7.14 16.21
CA THR A 17 14.22 -8.46 15.63
C THR A 17 13.30 -8.68 14.43
N TRP A 18 12.02 -8.34 14.56
CA TRP A 18 11.06 -8.45 13.46
C TRP A 18 11.34 -7.49 12.31
N GLN A 19 11.91 -6.29 12.59
CA GLN A 19 12.40 -5.41 11.52
C GLN A 19 13.47 -6.09 10.68
N SER A 20 14.51 -6.63 11.34
CA SER A 20 15.61 -7.33 10.67
C SER A 20 15.12 -8.58 9.93
N MET A 21 14.20 -9.33 10.56
CA MET A 21 13.60 -10.52 9.97
C MET A 21 12.77 -10.16 8.73
N THR A 22 11.97 -9.09 8.76
CA THR A 22 11.19 -8.63 7.61
C THR A 22 12.09 -8.31 6.42
N VAL A 23 13.20 -7.60 6.65
CA VAL A 23 14.19 -7.31 5.58
C VAL A 23 14.78 -8.62 5.03
N ALA A 24 15.12 -9.58 5.88
CA ALA A 24 15.64 -10.87 5.45
C ALA A 24 14.62 -11.66 4.61
N LEU A 25 13.35 -11.67 5.04
CA LEU A 25 12.25 -12.37 4.36
C LEU A 25 11.97 -11.80 2.97
N VAL A 26 11.88 -10.45 2.84
CA VAL A 26 11.64 -9.84 1.52
C VAL A 26 12.80 -10.07 0.56
N LYS A 27 14.05 -10.07 1.05
CA LYS A 27 15.22 -10.43 0.26
C LYS A 27 15.18 -11.88 -0.20
N ALA A 28 14.87 -12.79 0.69
CA ALA A 28 14.78 -14.23 0.39
C ALA A 28 13.65 -14.49 -0.64
N ALA A 29 12.49 -13.84 -0.49
CA ALA A 29 11.39 -13.93 -1.46
C ALA A 29 11.83 -13.45 -2.86
N LYS A 30 12.52 -12.30 -2.95
CA LYS A 30 13.07 -11.81 -4.22
C LYS A 30 14.07 -12.79 -4.83
N GLN A 31 14.97 -13.36 -4.03
CA GLN A 31 15.95 -14.37 -4.49
C GLN A 31 15.27 -15.65 -4.98
N ALA A 32 14.12 -16.00 -4.39
CA ALA A 32 13.31 -17.14 -4.82
C ALA A 32 12.46 -16.87 -6.07
N GLY A 33 12.52 -15.64 -6.63
CA GLY A 33 11.78 -15.24 -7.82
C GLY A 33 10.33 -14.81 -7.55
N CYS A 34 9.94 -14.59 -6.29
CA CYS A 34 8.61 -14.09 -5.96
C CYS A 34 8.51 -12.59 -6.22
N GLN A 35 7.31 -12.11 -6.60
CA GLN A 35 6.95 -10.72 -6.41
C GLN A 35 6.74 -10.47 -4.91
N VAL A 36 7.23 -9.34 -4.40
CA VAL A 36 7.04 -8.94 -3.02
C VAL A 36 5.96 -7.88 -2.92
N SER A 37 4.90 -8.18 -2.19
CA SER A 37 3.85 -7.24 -1.81
C SER A 37 4.02 -6.80 -0.37
N PHE A 38 3.99 -5.49 -0.15
CA PHE A 38 4.16 -4.89 1.17
C PHE A 38 3.05 -3.89 1.46
N ASP A 39 2.34 -4.08 2.57
CA ASP A 39 1.41 -3.08 3.09
C ASP A 39 2.10 -2.28 4.20
N ILE A 40 2.31 -0.98 3.99
CA ILE A 40 2.94 -0.09 4.98
C ILE A 40 2.20 -0.15 6.31
N ASN A 41 0.89 -0.09 6.32
CA ASN A 41 -0.01 -0.35 7.45
C ASN A 41 0.49 0.25 8.78
N TYR A 42 0.88 1.53 8.75
CA TYR A 42 1.48 2.21 9.89
C TYR A 42 0.56 2.24 11.11
N ARG A 43 1.13 1.93 12.25
CA ARG A 43 0.46 1.95 13.55
C ARG A 43 1.29 2.73 14.56
N GLY A 44 0.94 4.00 14.83
CA GLY A 44 1.65 4.87 15.75
C GLY A 44 1.70 4.38 17.21
N LYS A 45 0.87 3.37 17.57
CA LYS A 45 0.95 2.69 18.88
C LYS A 45 2.07 1.66 18.97
N LEU A 46 2.62 1.20 17.84
CA LEU A 46 3.67 0.19 17.82
C LEU A 46 5.07 0.81 17.66
N TRP A 47 5.19 1.85 16.87
CA TRP A 47 6.46 2.52 16.59
C TRP A 47 6.28 3.99 16.20
N SER A 48 7.33 4.77 16.31
CA SER A 48 7.35 6.16 15.86
C SER A 48 7.46 6.25 14.32
N GLN A 49 7.06 7.39 13.75
CA GLN A 49 7.23 7.67 12.32
C GLN A 49 8.71 7.57 11.90
N LYS A 50 9.64 8.03 12.75
CA LYS A 50 11.09 7.94 12.48
C LYS A 50 11.57 6.49 12.39
N GLU A 51 11.14 5.62 13.31
CA GLU A 51 11.48 4.19 13.27
C GLU A 51 10.87 3.52 12.04
N ALA A 52 9.60 3.81 11.73
CA ALA A 52 8.94 3.33 10.53
C ALA A 52 9.68 3.77 9.26
N SER A 53 10.05 5.07 9.13
CA SER A 53 10.80 5.59 7.99
C SER A 53 12.12 4.85 7.77
N VAL A 54 12.87 4.60 8.84
CA VAL A 54 14.14 3.85 8.76
C VAL A 54 13.91 2.42 8.27
N ALA A 55 12.91 1.72 8.82
CA ALA A 55 12.58 0.36 8.41
C ALA A 55 12.09 0.29 6.95
N LEU A 56 11.24 1.22 6.54
CA LEU A 56 10.72 1.30 5.16
C LEU A 56 11.84 1.54 4.15
N LYS A 57 12.81 2.41 4.43
CA LYS A 57 13.99 2.63 3.58
C LYS A 57 14.81 1.34 3.37
N ALA A 58 14.78 0.41 4.32
CA ALA A 58 15.46 -0.88 4.20
C ALA A 58 14.62 -1.97 3.49
N ILE A 59 13.28 -1.87 3.52
CA ILE A 59 12.34 -2.88 2.99
C ILE A 59 11.97 -2.56 1.54
N LEU A 60 11.57 -1.31 1.25
CA LEU A 60 10.98 -0.91 -0.04
C LEU A 60 11.86 -1.17 -1.28
N PRO A 61 13.21 -1.16 -1.20
CA PRO A 61 14.04 -1.57 -2.35
C PRO A 61 13.82 -3.00 -2.85
N PHE A 62 13.13 -3.85 -2.09
CA PHE A 62 12.82 -5.24 -2.45
C PHE A 62 11.34 -5.47 -2.77
N VAL A 63 10.52 -4.42 -2.78
CA VAL A 63 9.08 -4.49 -2.95
C VAL A 63 8.71 -4.24 -4.42
N ASP A 64 7.75 -4.98 -4.94
CA ASP A 64 7.20 -4.81 -6.30
C ASP A 64 5.79 -4.20 -6.27
N ILE A 65 5.04 -4.48 -5.21
CA ILE A 65 3.64 -4.07 -5.02
C ILE A 65 3.52 -3.46 -3.63
N CYS A 66 3.08 -2.22 -3.52
CA CYS A 66 3.03 -1.50 -2.25
C CYS A 66 1.64 -0.90 -1.97
N SER A 67 1.06 -1.26 -0.84
CA SER A 67 -0.08 -0.53 -0.27
C SER A 67 0.44 0.69 0.47
N ALA A 68 0.14 1.88 -0.05
CA ALA A 68 0.59 3.15 0.50
C ALA A 68 -0.38 4.29 0.12
N GLY A 69 -0.68 5.16 1.08
CA GLY A 69 -1.50 6.34 0.89
C GLY A 69 -0.70 7.65 0.98
N VAL A 70 -1.42 8.77 0.88
CA VAL A 70 -0.84 10.13 0.99
C VAL A 70 -0.08 10.31 2.30
N LEU A 71 -0.64 9.85 3.42
CA LEU A 71 -0.02 10.03 4.75
C LEU A 71 1.29 9.24 4.87
N ASP A 72 1.34 8.04 4.29
CA ASP A 72 2.56 7.21 4.26
C ASP A 72 3.66 7.90 3.44
N ALA A 73 3.30 8.39 2.26
CA ALA A 73 4.23 9.13 1.39
C ALA A 73 4.80 10.36 2.09
N ARG A 74 3.94 11.16 2.70
CA ARG A 74 4.29 12.43 3.35
C ARG A 74 5.11 12.22 4.62
N TYR A 75 4.61 11.42 5.56
CA TYR A 75 5.17 11.35 6.91
C TYR A 75 6.19 10.24 7.12
N LEU A 76 6.12 9.15 6.34
CA LEU A 76 7.03 8.02 6.49
C LEU A 76 8.11 8.01 5.42
N LEU A 77 7.76 8.39 4.19
CA LEU A 77 8.72 8.47 3.09
C LEU A 77 9.27 9.90 2.90
N GLU A 78 8.82 10.86 3.70
CA GLU A 78 9.33 12.25 3.68
C GLU A 78 9.28 12.87 2.26
N ILE A 79 8.20 12.57 1.51
CA ILE A 79 7.97 13.17 0.21
C ILE A 79 7.29 14.52 0.45
N PRO A 80 7.86 15.64 -0.05
CA PRO A 80 7.30 16.97 0.16
C PRO A 80 5.90 17.08 -0.48
N GLU A 81 5.12 18.03 0.00
CA GLU A 81 3.83 18.36 -0.61
C GLU A 81 4.04 18.95 -2.01
N PRO A 82 3.06 18.79 -2.91
CA PRO A 82 3.07 19.51 -4.17
C PRO A 82 3.04 21.03 -3.90
N GLU A 83 3.70 21.82 -4.75
CA GLU A 83 3.74 23.28 -4.63
C GLU A 83 2.37 23.93 -4.91
N GLU A 84 1.55 23.25 -5.71
CA GLU A 84 0.20 23.68 -6.05
C GLU A 84 -0.83 22.72 -5.47
N GLU A 85 -2.01 23.23 -5.14
CA GLU A 85 -3.13 22.39 -4.73
C GLU A 85 -3.62 21.56 -5.91
N LEU A 86 -3.61 20.23 -5.75
CA LEU A 86 -4.00 19.27 -6.76
C LEU A 86 -5.38 18.69 -6.42
N GLU A 87 -6.24 18.53 -7.41
CA GLU A 87 -7.53 17.85 -7.27
C GLU A 87 -7.34 16.41 -6.74
N ASP A 88 -6.31 15.71 -7.22
CA ASP A 88 -5.89 14.42 -6.71
C ASP A 88 -4.40 14.38 -6.38
N ALA A 89 -4.05 14.74 -5.14
CA ALA A 89 -2.69 14.72 -4.66
C ALA A 89 -2.07 13.30 -4.65
N LEU A 90 -2.89 12.23 -4.60
CA LEU A 90 -2.38 10.86 -4.54
C LEU A 90 -1.63 10.46 -5.82
N THR A 91 -2.09 10.92 -6.99
CA THR A 91 -1.40 10.71 -8.27
C THR A 91 0.01 11.29 -8.24
N TRP A 92 0.17 12.50 -7.68
CA TRP A 92 1.47 13.14 -7.54
C TRP A 92 2.38 12.36 -6.57
N TYR A 93 1.84 11.91 -5.42
CA TYR A 93 2.60 11.13 -4.46
C TYR A 93 3.02 9.77 -5.02
N TYR A 94 2.15 9.08 -5.76
CA TYR A 94 2.51 7.80 -6.40
C TYR A 94 3.64 7.98 -7.42
N ARG A 95 3.59 9.03 -8.24
CA ARG A 95 4.68 9.36 -9.16
C ARG A 95 6.00 9.59 -8.39
N LYS A 96 5.97 10.39 -7.30
CA LYS A 96 7.15 10.66 -6.49
C LYS A 96 7.67 9.43 -5.74
N MET A 97 6.79 8.57 -5.26
CA MET A 97 7.18 7.28 -4.69
C MET A 97 7.85 6.38 -5.74
N GLN A 98 7.31 6.31 -6.95
CA GLN A 98 7.89 5.52 -8.03
C GLN A 98 9.24 6.08 -8.51
N GLU A 99 9.40 7.40 -8.57
CA GLU A 99 10.69 8.03 -8.85
C GLU A 99 11.76 7.61 -7.82
N ARG A 100 11.38 7.51 -6.54
CA ARG A 100 12.28 7.10 -5.45
C ARG A 100 12.52 5.60 -5.38
N TYR A 101 11.50 4.80 -5.71
CA TYR A 101 11.51 3.34 -5.69
C TYR A 101 11.07 2.79 -7.05
N PRO A 102 11.93 2.86 -8.08
CA PRO A 102 11.56 2.45 -9.44
C PRO A 102 11.33 0.95 -9.60
N ASN A 103 11.73 0.16 -8.61
CA ASN A 103 11.40 -1.27 -8.50
C ASN A 103 9.92 -1.53 -8.23
N ILE A 104 9.19 -0.60 -7.60
CA ILE A 104 7.77 -0.77 -7.28
C ILE A 104 6.94 -0.45 -8.53
N GLN A 105 6.25 -1.45 -9.05
CA GLN A 105 5.44 -1.33 -10.27
C GLN A 105 3.98 -0.99 -9.97
N VAL A 106 3.53 -1.31 -8.75
CA VAL A 106 2.15 -1.13 -8.32
C VAL A 106 2.12 -0.43 -6.97
N PHE A 107 1.37 0.67 -6.89
CA PHE A 107 0.91 1.23 -5.63
C PHE A 107 -0.61 1.16 -5.58
N TYR A 108 -1.17 0.89 -4.41
CA TYR A 108 -2.62 0.88 -4.22
C TYR A 108 -2.99 1.40 -2.83
N SER A 109 -4.18 1.95 -2.72
CA SER A 109 -4.77 2.37 -1.44
C SER A 109 -6.28 2.58 -1.58
N THR A 110 -6.92 3.02 -0.51
CA THR A 110 -8.32 3.42 -0.53
C THR A 110 -8.47 4.87 -0.13
N LYS A 111 -9.39 5.58 -0.79
CA LYS A 111 -9.94 6.86 -0.35
C LYS A 111 -11.25 6.59 0.37
N ARG A 112 -11.40 7.12 1.57
CA ARG A 112 -12.62 6.95 2.36
C ARG A 112 -13.21 8.30 2.71
N GLN A 113 -14.50 8.46 2.44
CA GLN A 113 -15.31 9.54 2.97
C GLN A 113 -16.21 8.99 4.07
N VAL A 114 -16.08 9.54 5.27
CA VAL A 114 -16.83 9.10 6.47
C VAL A 114 -18.02 10.02 6.66
N HIS A 115 -19.24 9.48 6.53
CA HIS A 115 -20.48 10.19 6.83
C HIS A 115 -20.91 9.94 8.28
N SER A 116 -20.78 8.69 8.74
CA SER A 116 -21.00 8.28 10.12
C SER A 116 -20.17 7.06 10.47
N ALA A 117 -20.32 6.58 11.73
CA ALA A 117 -19.65 5.35 12.16
C ALA A 117 -20.04 4.11 11.32
N THR A 118 -21.24 4.10 10.77
CA THR A 118 -21.84 2.96 10.03
C THR A 118 -22.11 3.27 8.56
N ASP A 119 -21.77 4.47 8.06
CA ASP A 119 -22.02 4.90 6.69
C ASP A 119 -20.78 5.61 6.13
N ASN A 120 -20.12 4.99 5.17
CA ASN A 120 -18.94 5.50 4.51
C ASN A 120 -19.04 5.31 3.01
N GLU A 121 -18.28 6.12 2.28
CA GLU A 121 -17.96 5.87 0.88
C GLU A 121 -16.50 5.44 0.76
N LEU A 122 -16.25 4.51 -0.15
CA LEU A 122 -14.93 3.94 -0.41
C LEU A 122 -14.65 3.94 -1.91
N ILE A 123 -13.48 4.42 -2.28
CA ILE A 123 -12.95 4.33 -3.64
C ILE A 123 -11.58 3.64 -3.54
N GLY A 124 -11.40 2.56 -4.27
CA GLY A 124 -10.10 1.93 -4.46
C GLY A 124 -9.25 2.77 -5.42
N THR A 125 -7.95 2.82 -5.19
CA THR A 125 -6.99 3.51 -6.04
C THR A 125 -5.85 2.59 -6.40
N LEU A 126 -5.42 2.64 -7.66
CA LEU A 126 -4.33 1.82 -8.20
C LEU A 126 -3.42 2.69 -9.07
N TRP A 127 -2.14 2.62 -8.84
CA TRP A 127 -1.09 3.11 -9.73
C TRP A 127 -0.36 1.92 -10.32
N TYR A 128 -0.37 1.81 -11.64
CA TYR A 128 0.27 0.72 -12.34
C TYR A 128 1.07 1.23 -13.53
N LYS A 129 2.39 1.02 -13.49
CA LYS A 129 3.32 1.40 -14.57
C LYS A 129 3.14 2.84 -15.08
N GLY A 130 2.97 3.79 -14.17
CA GLY A 130 2.86 5.22 -14.51
C GLY A 130 1.45 5.71 -14.83
N ALA A 131 0.42 4.85 -14.77
CA ALA A 131 -0.98 5.21 -14.95
C ALA A 131 -1.78 5.05 -13.66
N TYR A 132 -2.75 5.93 -13.45
CA TYR A 132 -3.60 5.98 -12.26
C TYR A 132 -5.02 5.53 -12.59
N TYR A 133 -5.56 4.65 -11.77
CA TYR A 133 -6.90 4.07 -11.90
C TYR A 133 -7.66 4.22 -10.58
N THR A 134 -8.97 4.38 -10.67
CA THR A 134 -9.86 4.40 -9.51
C THR A 134 -11.04 3.48 -9.75
N SER A 135 -11.49 2.82 -8.68
CA SER A 135 -12.74 2.07 -8.73
C SER A 135 -13.95 3.00 -8.74
N LYS A 136 -15.12 2.45 -8.98
CA LYS A 136 -16.38 3.10 -8.66
C LYS A 136 -16.42 3.44 -7.17
N CYS A 137 -17.23 4.45 -6.83
CA CYS A 137 -17.53 4.75 -5.43
C CYS A 137 -18.47 3.70 -4.86
N HIS A 138 -18.05 3.05 -3.78
CA HIS A 138 -18.86 2.04 -3.07
C HIS A 138 -19.38 2.65 -1.77
N ARG A 139 -20.70 2.70 -1.63
CA ARG A 139 -21.33 3.07 -0.37
C ARG A 139 -21.45 1.84 0.53
N LEU A 140 -20.83 1.96 1.71
CA LEU A 140 -20.79 0.91 2.74
C LEU A 140 -21.75 1.26 3.86
N GLN A 141 -22.97 0.66 3.84
CA GLN A 141 -24.02 0.94 4.81
C GLN A 141 -24.96 -0.27 4.94
N PRO A 142 -25.23 -0.79 6.17
CA PRO A 142 -24.54 -0.47 7.41
C PRO A 142 -23.18 -1.18 7.52
N ILE A 143 -22.19 -0.49 8.07
CA ILE A 143 -20.92 -1.12 8.45
C ILE A 143 -21.11 -1.80 9.80
N VAL A 144 -20.93 -3.11 9.84
CA VAL A 144 -21.00 -3.91 11.08
C VAL A 144 -19.62 -3.99 11.75
N ASP A 145 -18.58 -4.24 10.97
CA ASP A 145 -17.19 -4.28 11.43
C ASP A 145 -16.26 -3.70 10.35
N ARG A 146 -15.11 -3.20 10.79
CA ARG A 146 -14.07 -2.62 9.92
C ARG A 146 -12.75 -3.41 9.96
N VAL A 147 -12.65 -4.38 10.87
CA VAL A 147 -11.44 -5.21 11.00
C VAL A 147 -11.25 -6.04 9.75
N GLY A 148 -10.04 -6.03 9.21
CA GLY A 148 -9.69 -6.78 8.00
C GLY A 148 -10.15 -6.17 6.67
N ALA A 149 -10.84 -5.02 6.66
CA ALA A 149 -11.28 -4.39 5.42
C ALA A 149 -10.11 -4.01 4.50
N GLY A 150 -8.99 -3.54 5.08
CA GLY A 150 -7.76 -3.28 4.33
C GLY A 150 -7.15 -4.56 3.75
N ASP A 151 -7.13 -5.63 4.55
CA ASP A 151 -6.59 -6.93 4.13
C ASP A 151 -7.46 -7.55 3.01
N ALA A 152 -8.79 -7.42 3.11
CA ALA A 152 -9.71 -7.88 2.07
C ALA A 152 -9.48 -7.12 0.75
N PHE A 153 -9.35 -5.79 0.81
CA PHE A 153 -9.03 -4.97 -0.35
C PHE A 153 -7.67 -5.36 -0.96
N ALA A 154 -6.64 -5.52 -0.13
CA ALA A 154 -5.33 -5.99 -0.58
C ALA A 154 -5.43 -7.37 -1.26
N GLY A 155 -6.21 -8.30 -0.67
CA GLY A 155 -6.48 -9.61 -1.25
C GLY A 155 -7.11 -9.54 -2.63
N GLY A 156 -8.09 -8.65 -2.83
CA GLY A 156 -8.71 -8.39 -4.14
C GLY A 156 -7.72 -7.88 -5.18
N VAL A 157 -6.92 -6.86 -4.84
CA VAL A 157 -5.89 -6.31 -5.73
C VAL A 157 -4.85 -7.39 -6.10
N LEU A 158 -4.34 -8.14 -5.12
CA LEU A 158 -3.35 -9.20 -5.35
C LEU A 158 -3.92 -10.35 -6.20
N HIS A 159 -5.20 -10.70 -5.98
CA HIS A 159 -5.90 -11.66 -6.83
C HIS A 159 -5.98 -11.18 -8.29
N GLY A 160 -6.39 -9.93 -8.52
CA GLY A 160 -6.47 -9.35 -9.86
C GLY A 160 -5.12 -9.35 -10.57
N ILE A 161 -4.03 -9.05 -9.86
CA ILE A 161 -2.66 -9.12 -10.40
C ILE A 161 -2.29 -10.55 -10.78
N LEU A 162 -2.55 -11.53 -9.90
CA LEU A 162 -2.28 -12.95 -10.18
C LEU A 162 -3.11 -13.51 -11.32
N ALA A 163 -4.36 -13.06 -11.44
CA ALA A 163 -5.26 -13.44 -12.52
C ALA A 163 -4.97 -12.69 -13.84
N ALA A 164 -3.96 -11.83 -13.84
CA ALA A 164 -3.57 -10.99 -14.99
C ALA A 164 -4.72 -10.12 -15.53
N TYR A 165 -5.57 -9.60 -14.64
CA TYR A 165 -6.60 -8.64 -15.01
C TYR A 165 -5.96 -7.36 -15.54
N ASP A 166 -6.63 -6.65 -16.45
CA ASP A 166 -6.23 -5.28 -16.75
C ASP A 166 -6.41 -4.40 -15.50
N PRO A 167 -5.68 -3.27 -15.42
CA PRO A 167 -5.63 -2.47 -14.18
C PRO A 167 -7.00 -1.94 -13.73
N GLN A 168 -7.91 -1.60 -14.67
CA GLN A 168 -9.23 -1.11 -14.31
C GLN A 168 -10.09 -2.26 -13.74
N THR A 169 -10.08 -3.42 -14.38
CA THR A 169 -10.77 -4.61 -13.87
C THR A 169 -10.20 -5.03 -12.51
N CYS A 170 -8.87 -4.95 -12.32
CA CYS A 170 -8.21 -5.26 -11.06
C CYS A 170 -8.70 -4.38 -9.90
N ILE A 171 -8.91 -3.08 -10.14
CA ILE A 171 -9.34 -2.16 -9.07
C ILE A 171 -10.86 -2.16 -8.86
N ASP A 172 -11.63 -2.56 -9.85
CA ASP A 172 -13.09 -2.67 -9.77
C ASP A 172 -13.54 -3.99 -9.12
N PHE A 173 -12.68 -5.02 -9.09
CA PHE A 173 -12.91 -6.32 -8.45
C PHE A 173 -12.96 -6.20 -6.92
#